data_5a113e19166ba1f3aae5ea2d6e642ed9
#
_entry.id   5a113e19166ba1f3aae5ea2d6e642ed9
#
_cell.length_a   1.000
_cell.length_b   1.000
_cell.length_c   1.000
_cell.angle_alpha   90.00
_cell.angle_beta   90.00
_cell.angle_gamma   90.00
#
_symmetry.space_group_name_H-M   'P 1'
#
loop_
_entity.id
_entity.type
_entity.pdbx_description
1 polymer ?
#
loop_
_entity_poly.entity_id
_entity_poly.type
_entity_poly.pdbx_seq_one_letter_code
_entity_poly.pdbx_strand_id
1 'polypeptide(L)'
;MKVTDQIKNLIDNISDDENVLRYVYNSNKEFIPGKTPIYYSGPYWDNRESETAITSFLMGKWLSSGESVRKLERKFSKKFNQLESVMVNSGS
;
A
#
# COMPACT_ATOMS: atom_id res chain seq x y z
N MET A 1 0.63 22.56 -7.33
CA MET A 1 0.34 21.36 -6.52
C MET A 1 1.37 20.29 -6.80
N LYS A 2 1.91 19.65 -5.77
CA LYS A 2 2.88 18.58 -5.94
C LYS A 2 2.23 17.37 -6.57
N VAL A 3 3.02 16.58 -7.31
CA VAL A 3 2.53 15.35 -7.95
C VAL A 3 1.98 14.38 -6.90
N THR A 4 2.63 14.28 -5.74
CA THR A 4 2.17 13.42 -4.65
C THR A 4 0.77 13.82 -4.15
N ASP A 5 0.49 15.13 -4.07
CA ASP A 5 -0.83 15.62 -3.66
C ASP A 5 -1.89 15.31 -4.72
N GLN A 6 -1.53 15.41 -6.00
CA GLN A 6 -2.44 15.07 -7.10
C GLN A 6 -2.78 13.57 -7.10
N ILE A 7 -1.79 12.72 -6.87
CA ILE A 7 -1.99 11.28 -6.76
C ILE A 7 -2.91 10.96 -5.58
N LYS A 8 -2.65 11.56 -4.42
CA LYS A 8 -3.48 11.38 -3.24
C LYS A 8 -4.93 11.77 -3.52
N ASN A 9 -5.16 12.92 -4.13
CA ASN A 9 -6.49 13.41 -4.45
C ASN A 9 -7.21 12.47 -5.42
N LEU A 10 -6.51 11.98 -6.44
CA LEU A 10 -7.07 11.02 -7.39
C LEU A 10 -7.50 9.73 -6.67
N ILE A 11 -6.64 9.17 -5.84
CA ILE A 11 -6.96 7.95 -5.10
C ILE A 11 -8.14 8.16 -4.16
N ASP A 12 -8.16 9.27 -3.45
CA ASP A 12 -9.28 9.58 -2.54
C ASP A 12 -10.60 9.72 -3.29
N ASN A 13 -10.57 10.28 -4.51
CA ASN A 13 -11.77 10.47 -5.30
C ASN A 13 -12.34 9.18 -5.89
N ILE A 14 -11.50 8.21 -6.21
CA ILE A 14 -11.95 6.96 -6.83
C ILE A 14 -12.16 5.83 -5.83
N SER A 15 -11.75 5.99 -4.59
CA SER A 15 -11.73 4.92 -3.59
C SER A 15 -13.12 4.41 -3.20
N ASP A 16 -14.15 5.22 -3.39
CA ASP A 16 -15.52 4.86 -3.02
C ASP A 16 -16.28 4.15 -4.15
N ASP A 17 -15.70 4.06 -5.34
CA ASP A 17 -16.34 3.36 -6.44
C ASP A 17 -16.41 1.86 -6.15
N GLU A 18 -17.57 1.25 -6.35
CA GLU A 18 -17.79 -0.17 -6.04
C GLU A 18 -16.95 -1.12 -6.89
N ASN A 19 -16.48 -0.68 -8.06
CA ASN A 19 -15.65 -1.47 -8.94
C ASN A 19 -14.16 -1.34 -8.62
N VAL A 20 -13.80 -0.34 -7.80
CA VAL A 20 -12.44 -0.12 -7.33
C VAL A 20 -12.34 -0.68 -5.91
N LEU A 21 -11.24 -1.26 -5.59
CA LEU A 21 -10.98 -1.79 -4.25
C LEU A 21 -11.95 -2.89 -3.81
N ARG A 22 -12.51 -3.61 -4.79
CA ARG A 22 -13.52 -4.65 -4.60
C ARG A 22 -13.12 -5.73 -3.58
N TYR A 23 -11.83 -6.06 -3.49
CA TYR A 23 -11.30 -7.09 -2.61
C TYR A 23 -10.47 -6.51 -1.47
N VAL A 24 -10.53 -5.22 -1.26
CA VAL A 24 -9.74 -4.54 -0.25
C VAL A 24 -10.60 -4.32 0.99
N TYR A 25 -10.05 -4.56 2.15
CA TYR A 25 -10.68 -4.19 3.40
C TYR A 25 -10.54 -2.67 3.57
N ASN A 26 -11.54 -1.96 3.11
CA ASN A 26 -11.56 -0.52 3.21
C ASN A 26 -12.21 -0.13 4.54
N SER A 27 -11.45 0.57 5.39
CA SER A 27 -11.93 1.04 6.66
C SER A 27 -13.11 2.01 6.56
N ASN A 28 -13.34 2.59 5.39
CA ASN A 28 -14.44 3.53 5.16
C ASN A 28 -15.78 2.83 4.88
N LYS A 29 -15.78 1.51 4.68
CA LYS A 29 -17.02 0.77 4.44
C LYS A 29 -17.47 0.10 5.73
N GLU A 30 -18.69 0.43 6.14
CA GLU A 30 -19.28 -0.15 7.32
C GLU A 30 -19.66 -1.61 7.09
N PHE A 31 -19.38 -2.45 8.06
CA PHE A 31 -19.82 -3.84 8.03
C PHE A 31 -21.32 -3.91 8.39
N ILE A 32 -22.10 -4.50 7.49
CA ILE A 32 -23.56 -4.68 7.70
C ILE A 32 -23.81 -6.18 7.88
N PRO A 33 -24.17 -6.64 9.10
CA PRO A 33 -24.46 -8.05 9.33
C PRO A 33 -25.55 -8.59 8.41
N GLY A 34 -25.30 -9.76 7.82
CA GLY A 34 -26.22 -10.40 6.90
C GLY A 34 -26.15 -9.90 5.46
N LYS A 35 -25.43 -8.81 5.19
CA LYS A 35 -25.28 -8.24 3.83
C LYS A 35 -23.85 -8.16 3.36
N THR A 36 -22.94 -7.73 4.23
CA THR A 36 -21.53 -7.61 3.86
C THR A 36 -20.89 -8.98 3.79
N PRO A 37 -20.34 -9.39 2.63
CA PRO A 37 -19.67 -10.67 2.53
C PRO A 37 -18.38 -10.72 3.34
N ILE A 38 -18.11 -11.88 3.91
CA ILE A 38 -16.84 -12.14 4.60
C ILE A 38 -16.02 -13.03 3.70
N TYR A 39 -14.89 -12.49 3.20
CA TYR A 39 -14.02 -13.24 2.30
C TYR A 39 -13.06 -14.13 3.08
N TYR A 40 -12.73 -15.26 2.50
CA TYR A 40 -11.76 -16.20 3.09
C TYR A 40 -10.39 -15.57 3.28
N SER A 41 -9.96 -14.80 2.29
CA SER A 41 -8.69 -14.08 2.37
C SER A 41 -8.78 -12.84 1.48
N GLY A 42 -7.83 -11.95 1.66
CA GLY A 42 -7.72 -10.75 0.87
C GLY A 42 -6.67 -9.83 1.46
N PRO A 43 -6.22 -8.84 0.69
CA PRO A 43 -5.26 -7.87 1.21
C PRO A 43 -5.91 -6.98 2.25
N TYR A 44 -5.15 -6.60 3.23
CA TYR A 44 -5.53 -5.56 4.18
C TYR A 44 -4.77 -4.29 3.81
N TRP A 45 -5.45 -3.37 3.16
CA TRP A 45 -4.87 -2.07 2.85
C TRP A 45 -5.95 -0.98 2.75
N ASP A 46 -5.50 0.26 2.70
CA ASP A 46 -6.34 1.42 2.45
C ASP A 46 -5.74 2.28 1.32
N ASN A 47 -6.16 3.54 1.25
CA ASN A 47 -5.69 4.44 0.20
C ASN A 47 -4.18 4.70 0.27
N ARG A 48 -3.56 4.52 1.44
CA ARG A 48 -2.12 4.79 1.62
C ARG A 48 -1.25 3.83 0.83
N GLU A 49 -1.61 2.57 0.77
CA GLU A 49 -0.87 1.57 0.00
C GLU A 49 -0.98 1.85 -1.49
N SER A 50 -2.20 2.15 -1.99
CA SER A 50 -2.42 2.49 -3.40
C SER A 50 -1.67 3.76 -3.78
N GLU A 51 -1.73 4.77 -2.95
CA GLU A 51 -1.03 6.05 -3.13
C GLU A 51 0.48 5.85 -3.18
N THR A 52 1.02 5.08 -2.26
CA THR A 52 2.45 4.78 -2.20
C THR A 52 2.91 3.99 -3.41
N ALA A 53 2.13 3.00 -3.84
CA ALA A 53 2.46 2.18 -5.00
C ALA A 53 2.52 3.03 -6.27
N ILE A 54 1.51 3.86 -6.50
CA ILE A 54 1.46 4.73 -7.68
C ILE A 54 2.58 5.77 -7.64
N THR A 55 2.80 6.38 -6.49
CA THR A 55 3.87 7.37 -6.31
C THR A 55 5.24 6.74 -6.61
N SER A 56 5.50 5.57 -6.06
CA SER A 56 6.76 4.86 -6.29
C SER A 56 6.94 4.48 -7.76
N PHE A 57 5.87 4.08 -8.42
CA PHE A 57 5.91 3.72 -9.84
C PHE A 57 6.23 4.93 -10.72
N LEU A 58 5.58 6.06 -10.47
CA LEU A 58 5.71 7.24 -11.33
C LEU A 58 6.96 8.06 -11.02
N MET A 59 7.37 8.12 -9.78
CA MET A 59 8.49 8.97 -9.34
C MET A 59 9.77 8.20 -9.04
N GLY A 60 9.71 6.88 -9.10
CA GLY A 60 10.89 6.05 -8.89
C GLY A 60 11.85 6.18 -10.06
N LYS A 61 13.14 6.27 -9.74
CA LYS A 61 14.21 6.41 -10.75
C LYS A 61 14.78 5.07 -11.19
N TRP A 62 14.40 4.00 -10.51
CA TRP A 62 14.98 2.68 -10.71
C TRP A 62 13.94 1.60 -10.47
N LEU A 63 14.03 0.50 -11.20
CA LEU A 63 13.03 -0.58 -11.13
C LEU A 63 13.31 -1.60 -10.03
N SER A 64 14.47 -1.57 -9.42
CA SER A 64 14.82 -2.48 -8.33
C SER A 64 15.70 -1.78 -7.31
N SER A 65 15.63 -2.25 -6.05
CA SER A 65 16.46 -1.74 -4.95
C SER A 65 16.42 -0.21 -4.84
N GLY A 66 15.25 0.37 -5.02
CA GLY A 66 15.07 1.81 -4.98
C GLY A 66 14.99 2.37 -3.56
N GLU A 67 14.62 3.64 -3.47
CA GLU A 67 14.54 4.36 -2.19
C GLU A 67 13.57 3.72 -1.21
N SER A 68 12.43 3.24 -1.68
CA SER A 68 11.44 2.59 -0.81
C SER A 68 11.97 1.31 -0.18
N VAL A 69 12.73 0.51 -0.94
CA VAL A 69 13.37 -0.70 -0.43
C VAL A 69 14.38 -0.34 0.65
N ARG A 70 15.21 0.66 0.42
CA ARG A 70 16.20 1.12 1.40
C ARG A 70 15.54 1.62 2.68
N LYS A 71 14.45 2.36 2.55
CA LYS A 71 13.68 2.83 3.70
C LYS A 71 13.14 1.67 4.52
N LEU A 72 12.55 0.68 3.86
CA LEU A 72 12.00 -0.49 4.54
C LEU A 72 13.11 -1.25 5.26
N GLU A 73 14.23 -1.50 4.59
CA GLU A 73 15.37 -2.19 5.19
C GLU A 73 15.87 -1.50 6.45
N ARG A 74 16.01 -0.18 6.41
CA ARG A 74 16.44 0.59 7.58
C ARG A 74 15.43 0.56 8.72
N LYS A 75 14.15 0.75 8.40
CA LYS A 75 13.08 0.73 9.41
C LYS A 75 12.93 -0.64 10.05
N PHE A 76 13.03 -1.69 9.25
CA PHE A 76 12.94 -3.06 9.74
C PHE A 76 14.10 -3.39 10.67
N SER A 77 15.32 -3.05 10.29
CA SER A 77 16.51 -3.25 11.13
C SER A 77 16.36 -2.53 12.46
N LYS A 78 15.90 -1.29 12.44
CA LYS A 78 15.71 -0.49 13.65
C LYS A 78 14.64 -1.07 14.55
N LYS A 79 13.51 -1.50 13.97
CA LYS A 79 12.39 -2.02 14.74
C LYS A 79 12.74 -3.32 15.48
N PHE A 80 13.56 -4.16 14.87
CA PHE A 80 13.93 -5.46 15.42
C PHE A 80 15.35 -5.50 15.99
N ASN A 81 15.98 -4.34 16.16
CA ASN A 81 17.33 -4.21 16.73
C ASN A 81 18.38 -5.05 15.99
N GLN A 82 18.27 -5.10 14.65
CA GLN A 82 19.24 -5.79 13.82
C GLN A 82 20.20 -4.78 13.21
N LEU A 83 21.41 -5.23 12.89
CA LEU A 83 22.41 -4.35 12.27
C LEU A 83 22.03 -3.98 10.85
N GLU A 84 21.55 -4.96 10.09
CA GLU A 84 21.17 -4.77 8.70
C GLU A 84 19.99 -5.66 8.33
N SER A 85 19.29 -5.28 7.26
CA SER A 85 18.22 -6.07 6.66
C SER A 85 18.34 -6.01 5.16
N VAL A 86 17.94 -7.07 4.46
CA VAL A 86 17.98 -7.14 3.00
C VAL A 86 16.63 -7.61 2.50
N MET A 87 16.06 -6.85 1.57
CA MET A 87 14.80 -7.21 0.91
C MET A 87 15.05 -8.34 -0.10
N VAL A 88 14.23 -9.37 -0.04
CA VAL A 88 14.27 -10.49 -0.99
C VAL A 88 12.87 -10.76 -1.53
N ASN A 89 12.78 -11.53 -2.62
CA ASN A 89 11.49 -11.73 -3.27
C ASN A 89 10.61 -12.79 -2.59
N SER A 90 11.17 -13.80 -2.00
CA SER A 90 10.37 -14.92 -1.47
C SER A 90 10.87 -15.50 -0.15
N GLY A 91 12.02 -15.08 0.30
CA GLY A 91 12.64 -15.65 1.49
C GLY A 91 13.28 -17.03 1.27
N SER A 92 13.20 -17.54 0.06
CA SER A 92 13.88 -18.79 -0.27
C SER A 92 15.38 -18.61 -0.39
#